data_e1231e4c8eeb4440b85c479a1dfb2fef
#
_entry.id   e1231e4c8eeb4440b85c479a1dfb2fef
#
_cell.length_a   1.000
_cell.length_b   1.000
_cell.length_c   1.000
_cell.angle_alpha   90.00
_cell.angle_beta   90.00
_cell.angle_gamma   90.00
#
_symmetry.space_group_name_H-M   'P 1'
#
loop_
_entity.id
_entity.type
_entity.pdbx_description
1 polymer ?
#
loop_
_entity_poly.entity_id
_entity_poly.type
_entity_poly.pdbx_seq_one_letter_code
_entity_poly.pdbx_strand_id
1 'polypeptide(L)'
;NDVAGHAAVTSANVIDKLGAIVDTIPNTVYGAEDLTIYVSRNIAKAYVRALGGFSVAATANAGTNNQGTQWYSNGALTFDGIPVVVANGLADDTAMAAQTSNLFFGCGLLSDVNAEAKYIDMADVDGSQNVRIIYRLSAGVQYAIGSDIALYHA
;
A
#
# COMPACT_ATOMS: atom_id res chain seq x y z
N ASN A 1 -0.90 6.35 15.28
CA ASN A 1 0.23 5.89 16.10
C ASN A 1 1.45 5.78 15.20
N ASP A 2 2.53 6.40 15.60
CA ASP A 2 3.81 6.35 14.87
C ASP A 2 4.72 5.28 15.51
N VAL A 3 5.30 4.44 14.66
CA VAL A 3 6.21 3.37 15.10
C VAL A 3 7.61 3.94 15.28
N ALA A 4 8.18 3.77 16.44
CA ALA A 4 9.53 4.25 16.74
C ALA A 4 10.60 3.52 15.90
N GLY A 5 11.71 4.22 15.62
CA GLY A 5 12.89 3.65 14.97
C GLY A 5 12.89 3.74 13.45
N HIS A 6 12.87 4.97 12.96
CA HIS A 6 12.97 5.34 11.57
C HIS A 6 14.31 4.91 10.94
N ALA A 7 14.37 3.72 10.39
CA ALA A 7 15.56 3.19 9.73
C ALA A 7 15.14 2.54 8.41
N ALA A 8 16.00 2.67 7.40
CA ALA A 8 15.79 2.02 6.11
C ALA A 8 15.50 0.53 6.25
N VAL A 9 14.52 0.04 5.52
CA VAL A 9 14.07 -1.35 5.58
C VAL A 9 14.90 -2.22 4.65
N THR A 10 15.48 -3.25 5.21
CA THR A 10 16.27 -4.26 4.51
C THR A 10 15.70 -5.66 4.73
N SER A 11 16.12 -6.63 3.95
CA SER A 11 15.72 -8.03 4.16
C SER A 11 16.13 -8.61 5.51
N ALA A 12 17.09 -7.99 6.20
CA ALA A 12 17.55 -8.43 7.51
C ALA A 12 16.67 -7.92 8.66
N ASN A 13 16.05 -6.75 8.51
CA ASN A 13 15.28 -6.08 9.57
C ASN A 13 13.78 -5.95 9.28
N VAL A 14 13.32 -6.34 8.11
CA VAL A 14 11.93 -6.16 7.69
C VAL A 14 10.93 -6.87 8.60
N ILE A 15 11.28 -8.04 9.11
CA ILE A 15 10.43 -8.83 10.01
C ILE A 15 10.25 -8.10 11.33
N ASP A 16 11.34 -7.59 11.91
CA ASP A 16 11.30 -6.81 13.16
C ASP A 16 10.49 -5.52 12.99
N LYS A 17 10.60 -4.87 11.81
CA LYS A 17 9.84 -3.65 11.51
C LYS A 17 8.35 -3.92 11.32
N LEU A 18 8.00 -5.00 10.62
CA LEU A 18 6.60 -5.42 10.50
C LEU A 18 6.02 -5.84 11.87
N GLY A 19 6.81 -6.53 12.70
CA GLY A 19 6.43 -6.85 14.07
C GLY A 19 6.15 -5.59 14.90
N ALA A 20 7.03 -4.58 14.83
CA ALA A 20 6.82 -3.31 15.53
C ALA A 20 5.55 -2.57 15.06
N ILE A 21 5.19 -2.67 13.78
CA ILE A 21 3.92 -2.13 13.27
C ILE A 21 2.74 -2.85 13.90
N VAL A 22 2.77 -4.19 13.93
CA VAL A 22 1.70 -5.01 14.52
C VAL A 22 1.57 -4.73 16.02
N ASP A 23 2.67 -4.61 16.74
CA ASP A 23 2.68 -4.28 18.18
C ASP A 23 2.10 -2.88 18.48
N THR A 24 2.15 -1.98 17.51
CA THR A 24 1.60 -0.63 17.64
C THR A 24 0.10 -0.56 17.34
N ILE A 25 -0.47 -1.60 16.74
CA ILE A 25 -1.91 -1.66 16.46
C ILE A 25 -2.70 -1.69 17.77
N PRO A 26 -3.71 -0.82 17.96
CA PRO A 26 -4.57 -0.86 19.14
C PRO A 26 -5.32 -2.19 19.25
N ASN A 27 -5.46 -2.69 20.48
CA ASN A 27 -6.18 -3.93 20.78
C ASN A 27 -7.65 -3.93 20.28
N THR A 28 -8.24 -2.75 20.12
CA THR A 28 -9.60 -2.58 19.62
C THR A 28 -9.74 -2.92 18.14
N VAL A 29 -8.66 -2.81 17.40
CA VAL A 29 -8.60 -3.01 15.95
C VAL A 29 -7.92 -4.33 15.59
N TYR A 30 -7.06 -4.83 16.49
CA TYR A 30 -6.38 -6.09 16.30
C TYR A 30 -7.37 -7.25 16.20
N GLY A 31 -7.28 -8.03 15.14
CA GLY A 31 -8.21 -9.13 14.86
C GLY A 31 -9.47 -8.75 14.09
N ALA A 32 -9.60 -7.48 13.67
CA ALA A 32 -10.67 -7.10 12.75
C ALA A 32 -10.44 -7.75 11.36
N GLU A 33 -11.52 -8.22 10.74
CA GLU A 33 -11.45 -8.93 9.45
C GLU A 33 -10.95 -8.04 8.29
N ASP A 34 -11.14 -6.73 8.42
CA ASP A 34 -10.76 -5.72 7.41
C ASP A 34 -9.43 -5.02 7.69
N LEU A 35 -8.71 -5.47 8.73
CA LEU A 35 -7.38 -4.97 9.04
C LEU A 35 -6.38 -5.41 7.96
N THR A 36 -5.64 -4.47 7.41
CA THR A 36 -4.68 -4.71 6.34
C THR A 36 -3.40 -3.91 6.57
N ILE A 37 -2.26 -4.51 6.29
CA ILE A 37 -0.96 -3.82 6.29
C ILE A 37 -0.65 -3.40 4.85
N TYR A 38 -0.61 -2.10 4.62
CA TYR A 38 -0.18 -1.50 3.36
C TYR A 38 1.31 -1.21 3.42
N VAL A 39 2.05 -1.72 2.47
CA VAL A 39 3.51 -1.57 2.42
C VAL A 39 3.96 -0.95 1.11
N SER A 40 5.07 -0.20 1.16
CA SER A 40 5.74 0.25 -0.04
C SER A 40 6.39 -0.90 -0.79
N ARG A 41 6.70 -0.67 -2.06
CA ARG A 41 7.27 -1.69 -2.95
C ARG A 41 8.61 -2.25 -2.45
N ASN A 42 9.46 -1.42 -1.87
CA ASN A 42 10.76 -1.85 -1.36
C ASN A 42 10.62 -2.74 -0.11
N ILE A 43 9.70 -2.42 0.80
CA ILE A 43 9.37 -3.26 1.97
C ILE A 43 8.84 -4.62 1.52
N ALA A 44 7.91 -4.66 0.56
CA ALA A 44 7.40 -5.91 0.04
C ALA A 44 8.50 -6.79 -0.56
N LYS A 45 9.42 -6.20 -1.33
CA LYS A 45 10.57 -6.91 -1.89
C LYS A 45 11.52 -7.43 -0.79
N ALA A 46 11.78 -6.60 0.23
CA ALA A 46 12.60 -6.98 1.35
C ALA A 46 11.97 -8.14 2.12
N TYR A 47 10.66 -8.09 2.34
CA TYR A 47 9.90 -9.14 3.03
C TYR A 47 9.92 -10.47 2.26
N VAL A 48 9.65 -10.47 0.96
CA VAL A 48 9.74 -11.66 0.12
C VAL A 48 11.14 -12.26 0.15
N ARG A 49 12.18 -11.43 0.10
CA ARG A 49 13.57 -11.90 0.20
C ARG A 49 13.91 -12.49 1.57
N ALA A 50 13.37 -11.90 2.63
CA ALA A 50 13.53 -12.42 3.99
C ALA A 50 12.87 -13.80 4.14
N LEU A 51 11.66 -13.97 3.60
CA LEU A 51 10.96 -15.26 3.60
C LEU A 51 11.65 -16.29 2.69
N GLY A 52 12.19 -15.87 1.56
CA GLY A 52 12.80 -16.75 0.56
C GLY A 52 14.17 -17.31 0.94
N GLY A 53 14.82 -16.78 1.98
CA GLY A 53 16.08 -17.30 2.48
C GLY A 53 17.21 -17.37 1.47
N PHE A 54 17.36 -16.38 0.59
CA PHE A 54 18.35 -16.38 -0.49
C PHE A 54 19.80 -16.57 -0.02
N SER A 55 20.09 -16.30 1.23
CA SER A 55 21.42 -16.43 1.79
C SER A 55 21.77 -17.82 2.33
N VAL A 56 20.80 -18.70 2.45
CA VAL A 56 20.97 -20.01 3.10
C VAL A 56 20.99 -21.16 2.05
N ALA A 57 21.34 -20.85 0.84
CA ALA A 57 21.41 -21.83 -0.25
C ALA A 57 22.38 -22.98 0.00
N ALA A 58 23.17 -22.94 1.07
CA ALA A 58 24.24 -23.90 1.32
C ALA A 58 23.86 -25.04 2.26
N THR A 59 22.73 -25.03 2.93
CA THR A 59 22.38 -26.05 3.91
C THR A 59 21.10 -26.79 3.57
N ALA A 60 21.12 -28.06 3.77
CA ALA A 60 20.25 -29.18 3.47
C ALA A 60 18.71 -28.99 3.44
N ASN A 61 18.18 -27.81 3.73
CA ASN A 61 16.75 -27.52 3.71
C ASN A 61 16.37 -26.43 2.69
N ALA A 62 17.22 -26.21 1.69
CA ALA A 62 16.97 -25.22 0.63
C ALA A 62 15.65 -25.41 -0.12
N GLY A 63 15.11 -26.62 -0.14
CA GLY A 63 13.83 -26.92 -0.80
C GLY A 63 12.61 -26.34 -0.12
N THR A 64 12.66 -26.11 1.19
CA THR A 64 11.53 -25.56 1.94
C THR A 64 11.54 -24.04 2.00
N ASN A 65 12.71 -23.42 1.85
CA ASN A 65 12.85 -21.96 1.94
C ASN A 65 12.48 -21.22 0.66
N ASN A 66 12.40 -21.91 -0.47
CA ASN A 66 11.92 -21.33 -1.73
C ASN A 66 10.40 -21.09 -1.75
N GLN A 67 9.67 -21.55 -0.77
CA GLN A 67 8.22 -21.34 -0.70
C GLN A 67 7.87 -19.87 -0.53
N GLY A 68 8.71 -19.09 0.13
CA GLY A 68 8.48 -17.64 0.32
C GLY A 68 8.35 -16.86 -0.99
N THR A 69 9.11 -17.22 -2.01
CA THR A 69 9.02 -16.55 -3.32
C THR A 69 7.79 -16.94 -4.12
N GLN A 70 7.25 -18.13 -3.89
CA GLN A 70 6.02 -18.60 -4.53
C GLN A 70 4.77 -17.94 -3.93
N TRP A 71 4.83 -17.52 -2.69
CA TRP A 71 3.70 -16.91 -1.98
C TRP A 71 3.43 -15.47 -2.41
N TYR A 72 4.38 -14.83 -3.07
CA TYR A 72 4.19 -13.49 -3.62
C TYR A 72 3.29 -13.47 -4.86
N SER A 73 3.06 -14.61 -5.45
CA SER A 73 2.15 -14.75 -6.55
C SER A 73 0.72 -14.47 -6.09
N ASN A 74 0.12 -13.41 -6.63
CA ASN A 74 -1.30 -13.11 -6.45
C ASN A 74 -1.75 -12.43 -5.14
N GLY A 75 -0.89 -11.65 -4.50
CA GLY A 75 -1.29 -10.83 -3.35
C GLY A 75 -1.56 -11.61 -2.06
N ALA A 76 -1.03 -12.81 -1.94
CA ALA A 76 -1.21 -13.69 -0.78
C ALA A 76 -0.15 -13.48 0.32
N LEU A 77 0.49 -12.32 0.39
CA LEU A 77 1.38 -12.02 1.50
C LEU A 77 0.57 -11.79 2.78
N THR A 78 0.97 -12.47 3.83
CA THR A 78 0.41 -12.27 5.17
C THR A 78 1.54 -12.11 6.17
N PHE A 79 1.33 -11.32 7.18
CA PHE A 79 2.22 -11.20 8.33
C PHE A 79 1.38 -11.27 9.60
N ASP A 80 1.70 -12.19 10.48
CA ASP A 80 0.99 -12.42 11.74
C ASP A 80 -0.54 -12.59 11.58
N GLY A 81 -0.95 -13.26 10.48
CA GLY A 81 -2.35 -13.46 10.13
C GLY A 81 -3.04 -12.27 9.46
N ILE A 82 -2.37 -11.11 9.36
CA ILE A 82 -2.89 -9.90 8.73
C ILE A 82 -2.44 -9.87 7.26
N PRO A 83 -3.34 -9.62 6.30
CA PRO A 83 -2.96 -9.49 4.90
C PRO A 83 -2.05 -8.29 4.66
N VAL A 84 -1.01 -8.51 3.85
CA VAL A 84 -0.05 -7.48 3.44
C VAL A 84 -0.27 -7.12 1.98
N VAL A 85 -0.57 -5.86 1.72
CA VAL A 85 -0.89 -5.35 0.39
C VAL A 85 0.14 -4.30 -0.04
N VAL A 86 0.63 -4.43 -1.27
CA VAL A 86 1.55 -3.45 -1.85
C VAL A 86 0.79 -2.24 -2.34
N ALA A 87 1.06 -1.08 -1.73
CA ALA A 87 0.51 0.20 -2.15
C ALA A 87 1.58 1.00 -2.92
N ASN A 88 1.44 1.05 -4.24
CA ASN A 88 2.44 1.68 -5.13
C ASN A 88 2.55 3.21 -4.95
N GLY A 89 1.59 3.84 -4.28
CA GLY A 89 1.62 5.27 -3.98
C GLY A 89 2.35 5.64 -2.70
N LEU A 90 2.76 4.66 -1.89
CA LEU A 90 3.55 4.92 -0.69
C LEU A 90 5.00 5.23 -1.05
N ALA A 91 5.59 6.18 -0.31
CA ALA A 91 7.02 6.46 -0.38
C ALA A 91 7.83 5.22 0.02
N ASP A 92 9.08 5.17 -0.42
CA ASP A 92 9.98 4.09 -0.01
C ASP A 92 10.10 4.05 1.52
N ASP A 93 10.29 2.85 2.05
CA ASP A 93 10.40 2.58 3.49
C ASP A 93 9.19 3.04 4.34
N THR A 94 8.03 3.15 3.71
CA THR A 94 6.77 3.48 4.39
C THR A 94 5.85 2.27 4.44
N ALA A 95 5.26 2.03 5.60
CA ALA A 95 4.22 1.03 5.80
C ALA A 95 3.14 1.56 6.74
N MET A 96 1.91 1.11 6.54
CA MET A 96 0.76 1.54 7.31
C MET A 96 -0.15 0.34 7.59
N ALA A 97 -0.56 0.17 8.83
CA ALA A 97 -1.63 -0.77 9.19
C ALA A 97 -2.90 0.01 9.49
N ALA A 98 -3.98 -0.32 8.80
CA ALA A 98 -5.27 0.31 8.98
C ALA A 98 -6.41 -0.63 8.58
N GLN A 99 -7.58 -0.42 9.17
CA GLN A 99 -8.82 -1.04 8.68
C GLN A 99 -9.22 -0.38 7.35
N THR A 100 -9.63 -1.20 6.39
CA THR A 100 -10.11 -0.69 5.09
C THR A 100 -11.35 0.20 5.26
N SER A 101 -12.21 -0.12 6.21
CA SER A 101 -13.40 0.67 6.56
C SER A 101 -13.09 2.04 7.16
N ASN A 102 -11.86 2.25 7.66
CA ASN A 102 -11.40 3.52 8.20
C ASN A 102 -10.84 4.48 7.13
N LEU A 103 -10.69 4.01 5.90
CA LEU A 103 -10.12 4.75 4.78
C LEU A 103 -11.23 5.10 3.78
N PHE A 104 -11.41 6.39 3.52
CA PHE A 104 -12.46 6.89 2.64
C PHE A 104 -11.86 7.54 1.40
N PHE A 105 -12.38 7.16 0.26
CA PHE A 105 -12.13 7.82 -1.01
C PHE A 105 -13.41 8.53 -1.45
N GLY A 106 -13.34 9.85 -1.56
CA GLY A 106 -14.42 10.69 -2.08
C GLY A 106 -14.08 11.16 -3.48
N CYS A 107 -14.97 10.92 -4.43
CA CYS A 107 -14.93 11.54 -5.75
C CYS A 107 -16.15 12.44 -5.91
N GLY A 108 -16.07 13.42 -6.84
CA GLY A 108 -17.04 14.49 -7.00
C GLY A 108 -18.49 14.06 -6.96
N LEU A 109 -19.31 14.88 -6.38
CA LEU A 109 -20.76 14.69 -6.29
C LEU A 109 -21.36 14.53 -7.68
N LEU A 110 -22.45 13.75 -7.81
CA LEU A 110 -23.20 13.58 -9.06
C LEU A 110 -23.68 14.92 -9.70
N SER A 111 -23.73 15.98 -8.89
CA SER A 111 -24.04 17.34 -9.31
C SER A 111 -22.81 18.20 -9.61
N ASP A 112 -21.60 17.65 -9.49
CA ASP A 112 -20.37 18.41 -9.66
C ASP A 112 -20.01 18.47 -11.16
N VAL A 113 -20.12 19.66 -11.72
CA VAL A 113 -19.75 19.98 -13.11
C VAL A 113 -18.26 19.73 -13.38
N ASN A 114 -17.46 19.50 -12.34
CA ASN A 114 -16.04 19.23 -12.46
C ASN A 114 -15.70 17.77 -12.84
N ALA A 115 -16.67 16.88 -12.89
CA ALA A 115 -16.47 15.49 -13.33
C ALA A 115 -16.80 15.26 -14.82
N GLU A 116 -17.00 16.34 -15.59
CA GLU A 116 -17.41 16.25 -16.98
C GLU A 116 -16.19 16.20 -17.92
N ALA A 117 -16.21 15.24 -18.84
CA ALA A 117 -15.31 15.23 -19.99
C ALA A 117 -15.92 16.04 -21.13
N LYS A 118 -15.27 17.15 -21.49
CA LYS A 118 -15.72 18.03 -22.57
C LYS A 118 -14.82 17.88 -23.78
N TYR A 119 -15.45 17.62 -24.92
CA TYR A 119 -14.77 17.58 -26.20
C TYR A 119 -15.03 18.89 -26.93
N ILE A 120 -13.99 19.52 -27.44
CA ILE A 120 -14.06 20.75 -28.21
C ILE A 120 -13.36 20.48 -29.54
N ASP A 121 -14.11 20.56 -30.64
CA ASP A 121 -13.54 20.61 -31.97
C ASP A 121 -12.90 21.98 -32.19
N MET A 122 -11.65 22.01 -32.51
CA MET A 122 -10.90 23.25 -32.70
C MET A 122 -11.09 23.79 -34.15
N ALA A 123 -11.71 23.00 -35.04
CA ALA A 123 -11.97 23.44 -36.41
C ALA A 123 -12.87 24.70 -36.47
N ASP A 124 -13.83 24.78 -35.55
CA ASP A 124 -14.73 25.94 -35.42
C ASP A 124 -14.11 27.13 -34.68
N VAL A 125 -12.98 26.94 -34.01
CA VAL A 125 -12.33 27.98 -33.18
C VAL A 125 -11.11 28.59 -33.87
N ASP A 126 -10.23 27.77 -34.45
CA ASP A 126 -8.98 28.21 -35.06
C ASP A 126 -8.73 27.62 -36.48
N GLY A 127 -9.68 26.84 -37.00
CA GLY A 127 -9.56 26.18 -38.30
C GLY A 127 -8.60 24.98 -38.32
N SER A 128 -8.10 24.55 -37.16
CA SER A 128 -7.21 23.38 -37.05
C SER A 128 -8.03 22.09 -36.99
N GLN A 129 -7.48 20.99 -37.48
CA GLN A 129 -8.09 19.65 -37.37
C GLN A 129 -7.75 18.98 -36.03
N ASN A 130 -7.60 19.76 -34.96
CA ASN A 130 -7.28 19.28 -33.64
C ASN A 130 -8.54 19.18 -32.78
N VAL A 131 -8.61 18.17 -31.90
CA VAL A 131 -9.65 18.02 -30.88
C VAL A 131 -9.03 18.26 -29.52
N ARG A 132 -9.61 19.18 -28.75
CA ARG A 132 -9.24 19.42 -27.37
C ARG A 132 -10.15 18.66 -26.44
N ILE A 133 -9.57 17.82 -25.60
CA ILE A 133 -10.29 17.08 -24.55
C ILE A 133 -9.97 17.75 -23.22
N ILE A 134 -11.01 18.18 -22.52
CA ILE A 134 -10.89 18.76 -21.18
C ILE A 134 -11.53 17.77 -20.22
N TYR A 135 -10.73 17.25 -19.27
CA TYR A 135 -11.22 16.41 -18.21
C TYR A 135 -10.93 17.06 -16.87
N ARG A 136 -11.93 17.13 -16.00
CA ARG A 136 -11.82 17.64 -14.64
C ARG A 136 -12.31 16.58 -13.68
N LEU A 137 -11.54 16.30 -12.65
CA LEU A 137 -11.86 15.35 -11.60
C LEU A 137 -11.58 16.00 -10.24
N SER A 138 -12.55 15.94 -9.35
CA SER A 138 -12.37 16.24 -7.94
C SER A 138 -12.31 14.93 -7.16
N ALA A 139 -11.23 14.68 -6.44
CA ALA A 139 -11.08 13.50 -5.60
C ALA A 139 -10.41 13.89 -4.29
N GLY A 140 -10.80 13.24 -3.22
CA GLY A 140 -10.19 13.41 -1.90
C GLY A 140 -10.06 12.09 -1.20
N VAL A 141 -9.09 12.00 -0.30
CA VAL A 141 -8.88 10.83 0.56
C VAL A 141 -8.90 11.32 2.01
N GLN A 142 -9.58 10.59 2.86
CA GLN A 142 -9.64 10.88 4.28
C GLN A 142 -9.72 9.59 5.11
N TYR A 143 -9.29 9.66 6.36
CA TYR A 143 -9.49 8.61 7.35
C TYR A 143 -10.47 9.10 8.43
N ALA A 144 -11.18 8.18 9.08
CA ALA A 144 -12.11 8.53 10.15
C ALA A 144 -11.40 8.66 11.49
N ILE A 145 -10.68 7.63 11.89
CA ILE A 145 -10.08 7.53 13.23
C ILE A 145 -8.56 7.35 13.07
N GLY A 146 -7.80 8.41 13.35
CA GLY A 146 -6.33 8.38 13.23
C GLY A 146 -5.63 7.55 14.31
N SER A 147 -6.24 7.40 15.50
CA SER A 147 -5.69 6.57 16.58
C SER A 147 -5.65 5.08 16.24
N ASP A 148 -6.45 4.63 15.29
CA ASP A 148 -6.55 3.23 14.87
C ASP A 148 -5.59 2.87 13.72
N ILE A 149 -4.80 3.84 13.30
CA ILE A 149 -3.79 3.68 12.26
C ILE A 149 -2.40 3.60 12.89
N ALA A 150 -1.65 2.56 12.56
CA ALA A 150 -0.22 2.46 12.86
C ALA A 150 0.58 2.84 11.60
N LEU A 151 1.52 3.76 11.71
CA LEU A 151 2.34 4.26 10.61
C LEU A 151 3.82 4.04 10.91
N TYR A 152 4.54 3.52 9.94
CA TYR A 152 6.00 3.45 9.92
C TYR A 152 6.52 4.21 8.70
N HIS A 153 7.52 5.05 8.91
CA HIS A 153 8.28 5.71 7.84
C HIS A 153 9.75 5.83 8.24
N ALA A 154 10.67 5.74 7.30
CA ALA A 154 12.11 5.93 7.52
C ALA A 154 12.54 7.33 7.09
#